data_efa4fbb35a0cb6ea3cc663705c55124d
#
_entry.id   efa4fbb35a0cb6ea3cc663705c55124d
#
_cell.length_a   1.000
_cell.length_b   1.000
_cell.length_c   1.000
_cell.angle_alpha   90.00
_cell.angle_beta   90.00
_cell.angle_gamma   90.00
#
_symmetry.space_group_name_H-M   'P 1'
#
loop_
_entity.id
_entity.type
_entity.pdbx_description
1 polymer ?
#
loop_
_entity_poly.entity_id
_entity_poly.type
_entity_poly.pdbx_seq_one_letter_code
_entity_poly.pdbx_strand_id
1 'polypeptide(L)'
;MSYRDYLRDVVKADAAAITLYEARPHGEWGVGADAVSALDVWAFDFPGFQGLRLAPGSAPHMGYTASGYADGGSYTFHFPDGNASIARLLVRHLIPDSLPGKNAEDVVAARLDYGRLDRPRAPVRIRLNASAVRVRHDGDAASAGDVEIVYARGGALSSVRSRACVLACYNMIIPYLCPELPERQKAALRYASKIPLIYVSVALRDWRAFKDLGVSQVYAPASYFSSLALNEVVDIGGYASTRSPDEPVLVHMTRVPTAPGLPEREQHRIGRQDILSTSFATYERNIRDQLDRTLGPGGFDAARDITAITVNRWPHGYAYEYNPLFDPDWPPGEAPHEIGRARFGRIAVANSDAAAAAYTDAAIDQAHRAVAELLGA
;
A
#
# COMPACT_ATOMS: atom_id res chain seq x y z
N MET A 1 11.89 20.30 10.04
CA MET A 1 13.06 19.43 10.35
C MET A 1 12.63 17.97 10.34
N SER A 2 13.58 17.06 10.10
CA SER A 2 13.31 15.62 10.18
C SER A 2 13.11 15.18 11.63
N TYR A 3 12.46 14.01 11.82
CA TYR A 3 12.31 13.44 13.16
C TYR A 3 13.66 13.10 13.80
N ARG A 4 14.63 12.61 13.01
CA ARG A 4 16.00 12.37 13.50
C ARG A 4 16.63 13.65 14.01
N ASP A 5 16.55 14.75 13.25
CA ASP A 5 17.09 16.05 13.68
C ASP A 5 16.37 16.59 14.91
N TYR A 6 15.07 16.41 15.00
CA TYR A 6 14.28 16.78 16.17
C TYR A 6 14.76 16.03 17.43
N LEU A 7 14.91 14.71 17.34
CA LEU A 7 15.44 13.90 18.45
C LEU A 7 16.85 14.33 18.85
N ARG A 8 17.71 14.59 17.89
CA ARG A 8 19.10 15.00 18.15
C ARG A 8 19.21 16.42 18.70
N ASP A 9 18.55 17.38 18.04
CA ASP A 9 18.82 18.81 18.25
C ASP A 9 17.88 19.48 19.25
N VAL A 10 16.65 19.00 19.38
CA VAL A 10 15.63 19.54 20.28
C VAL A 10 15.51 18.69 21.54
N VAL A 11 15.25 17.40 21.38
CA VAL A 11 15.10 16.46 22.51
C VAL A 11 16.44 16.18 23.18
N LYS A 12 17.56 16.28 22.46
CA LYS A 12 18.90 15.89 22.92
C LYS A 12 18.96 14.42 23.33
N ALA A 13 18.27 13.59 22.57
CA ALA A 13 18.22 12.16 22.81
C ALA A 13 19.60 11.50 22.64
N ASP A 14 19.86 10.43 23.38
CA ASP A 14 21.04 9.59 23.22
C ASP A 14 21.07 8.96 21.81
N ALA A 15 22.27 8.79 21.26
CA ALA A 15 22.47 8.19 19.96
C ALA A 15 21.85 6.79 19.80
N ALA A 16 21.88 5.99 20.87
CA ALA A 16 21.25 4.67 20.87
C ALA A 16 19.72 4.77 20.79
N ALA A 17 19.11 5.75 21.47
CA ALA A 17 17.69 6.03 21.37
C ALA A 17 17.31 6.49 19.95
N ILE A 18 18.10 7.37 19.33
CA ILE A 18 17.87 7.79 17.94
C ILE A 18 17.92 6.59 16.99
N THR A 19 18.92 5.73 17.15
CA THR A 19 19.06 4.50 16.34
C THR A 19 17.86 3.55 16.53
N LEU A 20 17.30 3.47 17.76
CA LEU A 20 16.12 2.68 18.03
C LEU A 20 14.90 3.16 17.23
N TYR A 21 14.74 4.47 17.04
CA TYR A 21 13.60 5.04 16.35
C TYR A 21 13.81 5.21 14.83
N GLU A 22 15.00 4.88 14.30
CA GLU A 22 15.35 5.10 12.89
C GLU A 22 14.40 4.43 11.91
N ALA A 23 14.01 3.19 12.18
CA ALA A 23 13.11 2.41 11.33
C ALA A 23 11.62 2.49 11.75
N ARG A 24 11.29 3.28 12.76
CA ARG A 24 9.91 3.39 13.25
C ARG A 24 8.94 3.95 12.19
N PRO A 25 9.34 4.93 11.35
CA PRO A 25 8.47 5.48 10.31
C PRO A 25 8.29 4.58 9.07
N HIS A 26 9.02 3.47 8.97
CA HIS A 26 9.02 2.63 7.76
C HIS A 26 7.63 2.17 7.33
N GLY A 27 6.76 1.82 8.29
CA GLY A 27 5.43 1.27 7.99
C GLY A 27 4.49 2.27 7.35
N GLU A 28 4.62 3.55 7.69
CA GLU A 28 3.71 4.60 7.26
C GLU A 28 4.25 5.38 6.06
N TRP A 29 5.50 5.82 6.13
CA TRP A 29 6.10 6.71 5.12
C TRP A 29 7.09 6.03 4.17
N GLY A 30 7.49 4.79 4.46
CA GLY A 30 8.46 4.09 3.63
C GLY A 30 9.86 4.68 3.63
N VAL A 31 10.19 5.49 4.64
CA VAL A 31 11.49 6.11 4.88
C VAL A 31 11.87 6.01 6.36
N GLY A 32 13.13 6.28 6.69
CA GLY A 32 13.60 6.36 8.06
C GLY A 32 13.30 7.70 8.74
N ALA A 33 13.70 7.80 10.02
CA ALA A 33 13.54 9.03 10.80
C ALA A 33 14.27 10.25 10.20
N ASP A 34 15.23 10.02 9.30
CA ASP A 34 15.96 11.06 8.57
C ASP A 34 15.13 11.80 7.54
N ALA A 35 14.09 11.17 7.02
CA ALA A 35 13.33 11.68 5.89
C ALA A 35 11.83 11.83 6.16
N VAL A 36 11.39 11.69 7.39
CA VAL A 36 10.00 12.00 7.81
C VAL A 36 9.98 13.28 8.63
N SER A 37 8.93 14.08 8.46
CA SER A 37 8.73 15.33 9.21
C SER A 37 8.49 15.05 10.70
N ALA A 38 9.13 15.83 11.58
CA ALA A 38 8.85 15.81 13.00
C ALA A 38 7.38 16.17 13.33
N LEU A 39 6.76 17.00 12.48
CA LEU A 39 5.36 17.38 12.62
C LEU A 39 4.42 16.20 12.34
N ASP A 40 4.71 15.40 11.29
CA ASP A 40 3.89 14.26 10.93
C ASP A 40 3.98 13.13 11.96
N VAL A 41 5.18 12.81 12.44
CA VAL A 41 5.32 11.77 13.48
C VAL A 41 4.77 12.18 14.84
N TRP A 42 4.68 13.49 15.12
CA TRP A 42 3.96 13.99 16.29
C TRP A 42 2.48 13.62 16.23
N ALA A 43 1.83 13.78 15.08
CA ALA A 43 0.44 13.39 14.88
C ALA A 43 0.18 11.89 15.14
N PHE A 44 1.19 11.04 14.95
CA PHE A 44 1.16 9.60 15.21
C PHE A 44 1.63 9.21 16.62
N ASP A 45 1.71 10.18 17.53
CA ASP A 45 2.12 9.99 18.94
C ASP A 45 3.50 9.32 19.10
N PHE A 46 4.44 9.66 18.21
CA PHE A 46 5.82 9.18 18.33
C PHE A 46 6.49 9.84 19.55
N PRO A 47 7.49 9.20 20.17
CA PRO A 47 8.16 9.74 21.35
C PRO A 47 8.89 11.06 21.11
N GLY A 48 9.03 11.84 22.19
CA GLY A 48 9.82 13.06 22.24
C GLY A 48 9.00 14.36 22.31
N PHE A 49 7.68 14.30 22.14
CA PHE A 49 6.81 15.49 22.09
C PHE A 49 6.03 15.75 23.38
N GLN A 50 5.89 14.75 24.25
CA GLN A 50 5.02 14.80 25.43
C GLN A 50 5.32 15.97 26.36
N GLY A 51 6.60 16.38 26.45
CA GLY A 51 7.03 17.52 27.27
C GLY A 51 6.67 18.90 26.70
N LEU A 52 6.31 18.98 25.41
CA LEU A 52 6.04 20.25 24.74
C LEU A 52 4.61 20.79 24.98
N ARG A 53 3.70 19.96 25.48
CA ARG A 53 2.29 20.32 25.73
C ARG A 53 1.62 20.92 24.48
N LEU A 54 1.90 20.37 23.31
CA LEU A 54 1.30 20.82 22.05
C LEU A 54 -0.22 20.62 22.09
N ALA A 55 -0.95 21.55 21.51
CA ALA A 55 -2.39 21.41 21.35
C ALA A 55 -2.70 20.28 20.37
N PRO A 56 -3.65 19.38 20.67
CA PRO A 56 -4.06 18.35 19.73
C PRO A 56 -4.73 18.97 18.48
N GLY A 57 -4.72 18.22 17.39
CA GLY A 57 -5.35 18.62 16.13
C GLY A 57 -4.33 18.81 15.00
N SER A 58 -4.84 18.91 13.77
CA SER A 58 -4.00 19.15 12.60
C SER A 58 -3.34 20.52 12.63
N ALA A 59 -2.20 20.63 11.98
CA ALA A 59 -1.43 21.86 11.86
C ALA A 59 -1.07 22.11 10.39
N PRO A 60 -0.84 23.38 9.99
CA PRO A 60 -0.32 23.70 8.67
C PRO A 60 0.95 22.88 8.36
N HIS A 61 1.08 22.45 7.11
CA HIS A 61 2.20 21.65 6.60
C HIS A 61 2.27 20.19 7.10
N MET A 62 1.24 19.67 7.74
CA MET A 62 1.12 18.21 7.95
C MET A 62 0.82 17.51 6.63
N GLY A 63 1.37 16.31 6.45
CA GLY A 63 0.96 15.38 5.43
C GLY A 63 -0.53 14.99 5.59
N TYR A 64 -1.17 14.52 4.54
CA TYR A 64 -2.60 14.21 4.52
C TYR A 64 -2.99 13.21 5.63
N THR A 65 -2.30 12.08 5.71
CA THR A 65 -2.54 11.06 6.73
C THR A 65 -2.28 11.57 8.14
N ALA A 66 -1.18 12.31 8.34
CA ALA A 66 -0.84 12.89 9.64
C ALA A 66 -1.92 13.86 10.13
N SER A 67 -2.46 14.71 9.25
CA SER A 67 -3.59 15.58 9.58
C SER A 67 -4.81 14.79 10.04
N GLY A 68 -5.16 13.73 9.33
CA GLY A 68 -6.29 12.85 9.70
C GLY A 68 -6.10 12.20 11.08
N TYR A 69 -4.91 11.71 11.38
CA TYR A 69 -4.60 11.16 12.71
C TYR A 69 -4.62 12.20 13.80
N ALA A 70 -4.09 13.40 13.57
CA ALA A 70 -4.12 14.51 14.53
C ALA A 70 -5.55 14.95 14.89
N ASP A 71 -6.48 14.84 13.95
CA ASP A 71 -7.90 15.17 14.13
C ASP A 71 -8.75 14.01 14.69
N GLY A 72 -8.12 12.92 15.14
CA GLY A 72 -8.77 11.80 15.82
C GLY A 72 -8.67 10.47 15.09
N GLY A 73 -8.15 10.45 13.89
CA GLY A 73 -7.92 9.23 13.12
C GLY A 73 -9.21 8.49 12.75
N SER A 74 -9.09 7.19 12.56
CA SER A 74 -10.18 6.28 12.25
C SER A 74 -10.06 5.01 13.09
N TYR A 75 -11.19 4.32 13.31
CA TYR A 75 -11.11 3.00 13.93
C TYR A 75 -10.50 1.99 12.96
N THR A 76 -9.81 0.99 13.51
CA THR A 76 -9.18 -0.06 12.73
C THR A 76 -10.08 -1.29 12.64
N PHE A 77 -10.31 -1.77 11.42
CA PHE A 77 -10.92 -3.06 11.14
C PHE A 77 -10.00 -3.88 10.23
N HIS A 78 -9.88 -5.18 10.51
CA HIS A 78 -8.99 -6.06 9.78
C HIS A 78 -9.71 -7.33 9.32
N PHE A 79 -9.74 -7.59 8.00
CA PHE A 79 -10.08 -8.91 7.49
C PHE A 79 -8.86 -9.84 7.54
N PRO A 80 -9.03 -11.14 7.79
CA PRO A 80 -7.90 -12.09 7.82
C PRO A 80 -7.06 -12.11 6.54
N ASP A 81 -7.66 -11.81 5.39
CA ASP A 81 -7.03 -11.70 4.08
C ASP A 81 -6.85 -10.23 3.61
N GLY A 82 -6.97 -9.27 4.55
CA GLY A 82 -6.83 -7.85 4.29
C GLY A 82 -7.91 -7.28 3.37
N ASN A 83 -7.60 -6.18 2.68
CA ASN A 83 -8.52 -5.48 1.79
C ASN A 83 -8.97 -6.30 0.56
N ALA A 84 -8.41 -7.49 0.33
CA ALA A 84 -8.89 -8.42 -0.67
C ALA A 84 -10.36 -8.79 -0.45
N SER A 85 -10.82 -8.90 0.81
CA SER A 85 -12.23 -9.14 1.13
C SER A 85 -13.14 -8.01 0.65
N ILE A 86 -12.72 -6.75 0.72
CA ILE A 86 -13.49 -5.61 0.17
C ILE A 86 -13.63 -5.74 -1.34
N ALA A 87 -12.54 -6.02 -2.05
CA ALA A 87 -12.57 -6.24 -3.50
C ALA A 87 -13.48 -7.42 -3.87
N ARG A 88 -13.43 -8.52 -3.12
CA ARG A 88 -14.29 -9.70 -3.32
C ARG A 88 -15.75 -9.40 -3.09
N LEU A 89 -16.10 -8.59 -2.09
CA LEU A 89 -17.47 -8.11 -1.85
C LEU A 89 -17.98 -7.27 -3.03
N LEU A 90 -17.17 -6.36 -3.56
CA LEU A 90 -17.52 -5.57 -4.74
C LEU A 90 -17.73 -6.45 -5.98
N VAL A 91 -16.84 -7.44 -6.21
CA VAL A 91 -16.97 -8.38 -7.33
C VAL A 91 -18.25 -9.21 -7.18
N ARG A 92 -18.57 -9.69 -5.98
CA ARG A 92 -19.84 -10.41 -5.72
C ARG A 92 -21.05 -9.54 -5.98
N HIS A 93 -21.01 -8.27 -5.58
CA HIS A 93 -22.10 -7.34 -5.85
C HIS A 93 -22.33 -7.12 -7.35
N LEU A 94 -21.26 -6.99 -8.11
CA LEU A 94 -21.32 -6.75 -9.56
C LEU A 94 -21.61 -8.03 -10.37
N ILE A 95 -21.13 -9.19 -9.92
CA ILE A 95 -21.30 -10.51 -10.57
C ILE A 95 -21.69 -11.54 -9.50
N PRO A 96 -22.96 -11.56 -9.06
CA PRO A 96 -23.41 -12.36 -7.91
C PRO A 96 -23.09 -13.84 -7.99
N ASP A 97 -23.12 -14.43 -9.21
CA ASP A 97 -22.82 -15.85 -9.42
C ASP A 97 -21.34 -16.20 -9.28
N SER A 98 -20.45 -15.21 -9.14
CA SER A 98 -19.00 -15.46 -9.08
C SER A 98 -18.51 -15.90 -7.70
N LEU A 99 -19.19 -15.48 -6.64
CA LEU A 99 -18.77 -15.73 -5.27
C LEU A 99 -20.02 -16.04 -4.42
N PRO A 100 -20.14 -17.24 -3.82
CA PRO A 100 -21.25 -17.56 -2.95
C PRO A 100 -21.25 -16.71 -1.67
N GLY A 101 -22.43 -16.62 -1.01
CA GLY A 101 -22.60 -15.90 0.24
C GLY A 101 -23.47 -14.66 0.13
N LYS A 102 -23.71 -13.98 1.27
CA LYS A 102 -24.66 -12.87 1.37
C LYS A 102 -24.08 -11.61 2.04
N ASN A 103 -23.09 -11.75 2.90
CA ASN A 103 -22.55 -10.65 3.72
C ASN A 103 -21.02 -10.72 3.83
N ALA A 104 -20.43 -9.87 4.66
CA ALA A 104 -18.98 -9.82 4.85
C ALA A 104 -18.43 -11.04 5.59
N GLU A 105 -19.25 -11.69 6.43
CA GLU A 105 -18.79 -12.81 7.25
C GLU A 105 -18.47 -14.07 6.44
N ASP A 106 -19.15 -14.28 5.33
CA ASP A 106 -18.92 -15.46 4.48
C ASP A 106 -17.90 -15.25 3.37
N VAL A 107 -17.44 -14.01 3.14
CA VAL A 107 -16.55 -13.67 2.01
C VAL A 107 -15.17 -14.28 2.13
N VAL A 108 -14.61 -14.36 3.34
CA VAL A 108 -13.22 -14.80 3.58
C VAL A 108 -13.01 -16.25 3.18
N ALA A 109 -13.92 -17.15 3.56
CA ALA A 109 -13.86 -18.58 3.26
C ALA A 109 -14.46 -18.97 1.90
N ALA A 110 -15.19 -18.06 1.23
CA ALA A 110 -15.88 -18.34 -0.02
C ALA A 110 -14.89 -18.56 -1.18
N ARG A 111 -15.19 -19.51 -2.07
CA ARG A 111 -14.40 -19.75 -3.28
C ARG A 111 -14.96 -18.98 -4.46
N LEU A 112 -14.11 -18.16 -5.10
CA LEU A 112 -14.45 -17.44 -6.33
C LEU A 112 -14.46 -18.37 -7.53
N ASP A 113 -15.57 -18.38 -8.28
CA ASP A 113 -15.65 -19.00 -9.60
C ASP A 113 -15.15 -18.04 -10.69
N TYR A 114 -13.88 -18.14 -11.01
CA TYR A 114 -13.22 -17.31 -12.03
C TYR A 114 -13.85 -17.43 -13.43
N GLY A 115 -14.52 -18.56 -13.73
CA GLY A 115 -15.22 -18.76 -14.99
C GLY A 115 -16.44 -17.85 -15.18
N ARG A 116 -16.92 -17.25 -14.09
CA ARG A 116 -18.05 -16.32 -14.14
C ARG A 116 -17.65 -14.88 -14.49
N LEU A 117 -16.37 -14.51 -14.35
CA LEU A 117 -15.94 -13.12 -14.42
C LEU A 117 -16.00 -12.52 -15.82
N ASP A 118 -15.71 -13.28 -16.90
CA ASP A 118 -15.62 -12.74 -18.26
C ASP A 118 -16.60 -13.46 -19.23
N ARG A 119 -17.85 -13.64 -18.83
CA ARG A 119 -18.87 -14.27 -19.69
C ARG A 119 -19.29 -13.36 -20.85
N PRO A 120 -19.36 -13.89 -22.08
CA PRO A 120 -19.89 -13.12 -23.20
C PRO A 120 -21.33 -12.63 -22.91
N ARG A 121 -21.62 -11.39 -23.27
CA ARG A 121 -22.93 -10.74 -23.10
C ARG A 121 -23.35 -10.45 -21.64
N ALA A 122 -22.49 -10.75 -20.63
CA ALA A 122 -22.77 -10.30 -19.27
C ALA A 122 -22.68 -8.77 -19.20
N PRO A 123 -23.57 -8.11 -18.40
CA PRO A 123 -23.60 -6.67 -18.28
C PRO A 123 -22.33 -6.10 -17.62
N VAL A 124 -21.71 -6.87 -16.73
CA VAL A 124 -20.43 -6.58 -16.11
C VAL A 124 -19.46 -7.72 -16.40
N ARG A 125 -18.24 -7.38 -16.77
CA ARG A 125 -17.18 -8.35 -17.09
C ARG A 125 -15.86 -7.91 -16.48
N ILE A 126 -15.15 -8.86 -15.88
CA ILE A 126 -13.79 -8.66 -15.35
C ILE A 126 -12.86 -9.61 -16.13
N ARG A 127 -11.95 -9.02 -16.89
CA ARG A 127 -11.02 -9.76 -17.75
C ARG A 127 -9.66 -9.84 -17.07
N LEU A 128 -9.37 -10.97 -16.46
CA LEU A 128 -8.08 -11.27 -15.85
C LEU A 128 -7.02 -11.67 -16.90
N ASN A 129 -5.75 -11.57 -16.50
CA ASN A 129 -4.59 -11.87 -17.37
C ASN A 129 -4.62 -11.07 -18.68
N ALA A 130 -5.16 -9.85 -18.62
CA ALA A 130 -5.24 -8.90 -19.72
C ALA A 130 -4.57 -7.60 -19.30
N SER A 131 -3.46 -7.26 -19.94
CA SER A 131 -2.68 -6.05 -19.65
C SER A 131 -3.01 -4.96 -20.64
N ALA A 132 -3.60 -3.83 -20.20
CA ALA A 132 -3.77 -2.67 -21.05
C ALA A 132 -2.40 -2.13 -21.47
N VAL A 133 -2.23 -1.86 -22.76
CA VAL A 133 -0.96 -1.39 -23.35
C VAL A 133 -1.11 -0.05 -24.05
N ARG A 134 -2.34 0.36 -24.40
CA ARG A 134 -2.64 1.67 -24.96
C ARG A 134 -4.10 2.04 -24.73
N VAL A 135 -4.32 3.31 -24.42
CA VAL A 135 -5.63 3.95 -24.32
C VAL A 135 -5.58 5.24 -25.13
N ARG A 136 -6.55 5.45 -26.01
CA ARG A 136 -6.64 6.67 -26.84
C ARG A 136 -8.07 6.98 -27.22
N HIS A 137 -8.34 8.24 -27.50
CA HIS A 137 -9.59 8.64 -28.14
C HIS A 137 -9.64 8.17 -29.60
N ASP A 138 -10.84 7.90 -30.10
CA ASP A 138 -11.07 7.67 -31.54
C ASP A 138 -11.28 9.03 -32.22
N GLY A 139 -10.17 9.72 -32.52
CA GLY A 139 -10.13 11.08 -33.01
C GLY A 139 -9.63 12.09 -31.96
N ASP A 140 -10.01 13.34 -32.12
CA ASP A 140 -9.64 14.43 -31.21
C ASP A 140 -10.34 14.27 -29.84
N ALA A 141 -9.60 14.42 -28.76
CA ALA A 141 -10.09 14.18 -27.40
C ALA A 141 -11.29 15.07 -27.00
N ALA A 142 -11.38 16.29 -27.57
CA ALA A 142 -12.46 17.23 -27.27
C ALA A 142 -13.79 16.82 -27.94
N SER A 143 -13.74 16.09 -29.04
CA SER A 143 -14.92 15.74 -29.86
C SER A 143 -15.14 14.23 -30.03
N ALA A 144 -14.23 13.40 -29.60
CA ALA A 144 -14.32 11.94 -29.75
C ALA A 144 -15.60 11.36 -29.16
N GLY A 145 -16.22 10.43 -29.87
CA GLY A 145 -17.37 9.65 -29.41
C GLY A 145 -16.96 8.50 -28.48
N ASP A 146 -15.82 7.89 -28.75
CA ASP A 146 -15.35 6.67 -28.13
C ASP A 146 -13.86 6.73 -27.74
N VAL A 147 -13.47 5.79 -26.89
CA VAL A 147 -12.09 5.49 -26.47
C VAL A 147 -11.75 4.07 -26.88
N GLU A 148 -10.59 3.87 -27.52
CA GLU A 148 -10.02 2.55 -27.79
C GLU A 148 -9.06 2.14 -26.68
N ILE A 149 -9.25 0.96 -26.13
CA ILE A 149 -8.35 0.33 -25.16
C ILE A 149 -7.73 -0.92 -25.81
N VAL A 150 -6.43 -0.90 -26.09
CA VAL A 150 -5.66 -2.05 -26.56
C VAL A 150 -5.07 -2.78 -25.38
N TYR A 151 -5.23 -4.10 -25.35
CA TYR A 151 -4.69 -4.96 -24.29
C TYR A 151 -4.04 -6.21 -24.86
N ALA A 152 -3.04 -6.72 -24.12
CA ALA A 152 -2.38 -7.99 -24.40
C ALA A 152 -2.96 -9.08 -23.51
N ARG A 153 -3.28 -10.24 -24.11
CA ARG A 153 -3.74 -11.44 -23.41
C ARG A 153 -3.27 -12.69 -24.14
N GLY A 154 -2.61 -13.62 -23.42
CA GLY A 154 -2.14 -14.88 -24.00
C GLY A 154 -1.20 -14.70 -25.21
N GLY A 155 -0.37 -13.65 -25.22
CA GLY A 155 0.56 -13.34 -26.31
C GLY A 155 -0.07 -12.61 -27.51
N ALA A 156 -1.38 -12.38 -27.52
CA ALA A 156 -2.09 -11.67 -28.59
C ALA A 156 -2.56 -10.28 -28.14
N LEU A 157 -2.60 -9.32 -29.09
CA LEU A 157 -3.20 -8.01 -28.89
C LEU A 157 -4.67 -8.05 -29.33
N SER A 158 -5.51 -7.40 -28.55
CA SER A 158 -6.92 -7.18 -28.83
C SER A 158 -7.31 -5.75 -28.44
N SER A 159 -8.43 -5.26 -28.95
CA SER A 159 -8.96 -3.95 -28.52
C SER A 159 -10.42 -4.01 -28.11
N VAL A 160 -10.80 -3.04 -27.30
CA VAL A 160 -12.19 -2.76 -26.90
C VAL A 160 -12.46 -1.27 -27.15
N ARG A 161 -13.63 -0.95 -27.71
CA ARG A 161 -14.14 0.40 -27.78
C ARG A 161 -15.16 0.65 -26.68
N SER A 162 -15.11 1.80 -26.05
CA SER A 162 -16.01 2.23 -24.99
C SER A 162 -16.31 3.71 -25.10
N ARG A 163 -17.49 4.15 -24.65
CA ARG A 163 -17.85 5.57 -24.58
C ARG A 163 -16.99 6.37 -23.59
N ALA A 164 -16.41 5.70 -22.61
CA ALA A 164 -15.53 6.32 -21.62
C ALA A 164 -14.55 5.28 -21.04
N CYS A 165 -13.47 5.74 -20.45
CA CYS A 165 -12.47 4.91 -19.80
C CYS A 165 -12.07 5.52 -18.45
N VAL A 166 -11.98 4.70 -17.40
CA VAL A 166 -11.36 5.08 -16.12
C VAL A 166 -10.02 4.35 -16.01
N LEU A 167 -8.93 5.10 -15.93
CA LEU A 167 -7.60 4.59 -15.68
C LEU A 167 -7.41 4.46 -14.16
N ALA A 168 -7.71 3.28 -13.62
CA ALA A 168 -7.60 2.96 -12.19
C ALA A 168 -6.29 2.19 -11.90
N CYS A 169 -5.20 2.62 -12.49
CA CYS A 169 -3.86 2.05 -12.37
C CYS A 169 -2.88 3.07 -11.81
N TYR A 170 -1.64 2.67 -11.53
CA TYR A 170 -0.62 3.57 -11.02
C TYR A 170 -0.44 4.80 -11.91
N ASN A 171 -0.46 5.98 -11.30
CA ASN A 171 -0.34 7.25 -12.03
C ASN A 171 0.88 7.29 -12.95
N MET A 172 2.01 6.76 -12.50
CA MET A 172 3.27 6.78 -13.26
C MET A 172 3.23 5.98 -14.57
N ILE A 173 2.32 4.99 -14.72
CA ILE A 173 2.19 4.21 -15.95
C ILE A 173 1.27 4.89 -16.98
N ILE A 174 0.37 5.75 -16.53
CA ILE A 174 -0.65 6.39 -17.37
C ILE A 174 -0.05 7.15 -18.56
N PRO A 175 1.04 7.93 -18.43
CA PRO A 175 1.68 8.60 -19.56
C PRO A 175 2.15 7.68 -20.68
N TYR A 176 2.43 6.42 -20.37
CA TYR A 176 2.80 5.39 -21.35
C TYR A 176 1.58 4.72 -21.98
N LEU A 177 0.50 4.58 -21.22
CA LEU A 177 -0.76 4.02 -21.72
C LEU A 177 -1.52 5.02 -22.60
N CYS A 178 -1.50 6.31 -22.22
CA CYS A 178 -2.21 7.39 -22.89
C CYS A 178 -1.24 8.51 -23.31
N PRO A 179 -0.49 8.32 -24.41
CA PRO A 179 0.54 9.27 -24.84
C PRO A 179 -0.03 10.61 -25.35
N GLU A 180 -1.32 10.69 -25.65
CA GLU A 180 -2.01 11.91 -26.10
C GLU A 180 -2.30 12.91 -24.97
N LEU A 181 -2.10 12.53 -23.69
CA LEU A 181 -2.26 13.44 -22.57
C LEU A 181 -1.36 14.68 -22.70
N PRO A 182 -1.81 15.87 -22.25
CA PRO A 182 -0.98 17.07 -22.20
C PRO A 182 0.32 16.85 -21.39
N GLU A 183 1.42 17.45 -21.82
CA GLU A 183 2.73 17.28 -21.17
C GLU A 183 2.70 17.70 -19.68
N ARG A 184 1.96 18.78 -19.34
CA ARG A 184 1.77 19.19 -17.94
C ARG A 184 1.14 18.08 -17.10
N GLN A 185 0.12 17.41 -17.63
CA GLN A 185 -0.56 16.30 -16.94
C GLN A 185 0.34 15.08 -16.84
N LYS A 186 1.09 14.74 -17.90
CA LYS A 186 2.07 13.64 -17.87
C LYS A 186 3.18 13.87 -16.83
N ALA A 187 3.69 15.11 -16.74
CA ALA A 187 4.70 15.47 -15.75
C ALA A 187 4.15 15.33 -14.33
N ALA A 188 2.93 15.76 -14.08
CA ALA A 188 2.22 15.63 -12.82
C ALA A 188 2.00 14.16 -12.42
N LEU A 189 1.56 13.31 -13.35
CA LEU A 189 1.39 11.86 -13.12
C LEU A 189 2.70 11.14 -12.81
N ARG A 190 3.86 11.64 -13.27
CA ARG A 190 5.19 11.09 -12.97
C ARG A 190 5.80 11.60 -11.67
N TYR A 191 5.19 12.59 -11.03
CA TYR A 191 5.76 13.23 -9.84
C TYR A 191 5.86 12.28 -8.65
N ALA A 192 4.76 11.62 -8.32
CA ALA A 192 4.64 10.76 -7.17
C ALA A 192 5.37 9.42 -7.35
N SER A 193 6.33 9.11 -6.49
CA SER A 193 7.03 7.83 -6.49
C SER A 193 6.46 6.92 -5.42
N LYS A 194 5.76 5.85 -5.80
CA LYS A 194 5.14 4.92 -4.86
C LYS A 194 6.16 4.28 -3.91
N ILE A 195 5.73 4.03 -2.69
CA ILE A 195 6.53 3.45 -1.61
C ILE A 195 6.80 1.97 -1.91
N PRO A 196 8.07 1.54 -1.98
CA PRO A 196 8.43 0.13 -2.10
C PRO A 196 8.42 -0.54 -0.74
N LEU A 197 7.83 -1.73 -0.63
CA LEU A 197 7.87 -2.50 0.62
C LEU A 197 7.84 -4.00 0.35
N ILE A 198 8.33 -4.75 1.33
CA ILE A 198 8.31 -6.19 1.37
C ILE A 198 7.48 -6.62 2.57
N TYR A 199 6.48 -7.43 2.30
CA TYR A 199 5.60 -8.02 3.29
C TYR A 199 5.72 -9.54 3.24
N VAL A 200 6.23 -10.12 4.29
CA VAL A 200 6.47 -11.56 4.40
C VAL A 200 5.42 -12.19 5.29
N SER A 201 4.89 -13.33 4.87
CA SER A 201 4.11 -14.20 5.74
C SER A 201 4.82 -15.53 5.86
N VAL A 202 5.11 -15.93 7.10
CA VAL A 202 5.74 -17.20 7.45
C VAL A 202 4.72 -18.05 8.20
N ALA A 203 4.38 -19.21 7.65
CA ALA A 203 3.54 -20.16 8.34
C ALA A 203 4.40 -21.02 9.27
N LEU A 204 4.09 -20.99 10.55
CA LEU A 204 4.72 -21.79 11.58
C LEU A 204 3.82 -22.96 11.97
N ARG A 205 4.43 -24.07 12.37
CA ARG A 205 3.75 -25.26 12.88
C ARG A 205 3.01 -24.98 14.19
N ASP A 206 3.60 -24.14 15.04
CA ASP A 206 3.08 -23.72 16.32
C ASP A 206 3.71 -22.36 16.72
N TRP A 207 3.24 -21.75 17.81
CA TRP A 207 3.78 -20.48 18.31
C TRP A 207 4.26 -20.55 19.77
N ARG A 208 4.65 -21.74 20.23
CA ARG A 208 5.17 -21.96 21.60
C ARG A 208 6.33 -21.04 21.92
N ALA A 209 7.27 -20.84 20.98
CA ALA A 209 8.43 -19.98 21.20
C ALA A 209 8.03 -18.53 21.54
N PHE A 210 7.01 -17.98 20.89
CA PHE A 210 6.46 -16.65 21.23
C PHE A 210 5.90 -16.63 22.66
N LYS A 211 5.13 -17.66 23.03
CA LYS A 211 4.58 -17.81 24.38
C LYS A 211 5.68 -17.91 25.43
N ASP A 212 6.71 -18.75 25.22
CA ASP A 212 7.77 -19.00 26.16
C ASP A 212 8.67 -17.77 26.37
N LEU A 213 8.81 -16.94 25.33
CA LEU A 213 9.49 -15.64 25.39
C LEU A 213 8.59 -14.51 25.94
N GLY A 214 7.28 -14.72 26.04
CA GLY A 214 6.33 -13.71 26.50
C GLY A 214 6.15 -12.55 25.51
N VAL A 215 6.33 -12.78 24.20
CA VAL A 215 6.24 -11.75 23.15
C VAL A 215 5.23 -12.13 22.07
N SER A 216 4.58 -11.16 21.47
CA SER A 216 3.74 -11.34 20.27
C SER A 216 4.29 -10.55 19.07
N GLN A 217 5.13 -9.57 19.36
CA GLN A 217 5.74 -8.69 18.37
C GLN A 217 7.18 -8.36 18.78
N VAL A 218 8.06 -8.22 17.79
CA VAL A 218 9.44 -7.79 17.98
C VAL A 218 9.75 -6.68 16.98
N TYR A 219 10.24 -5.56 17.49
CA TYR A 219 10.78 -4.47 16.69
C TYR A 219 12.30 -4.58 16.70
N ALA A 220 12.90 -4.64 15.52
CA ALA A 220 14.33 -4.91 15.32
C ALA A 220 14.92 -3.94 14.25
N PRO A 221 15.11 -2.65 14.58
CA PRO A 221 15.44 -1.59 13.62
C PRO A 221 16.74 -1.80 12.85
N ALA A 222 17.71 -2.51 13.45
CA ALA A 222 19.01 -2.80 12.82
C ALA A 222 19.05 -4.17 12.11
N SER A 223 17.94 -4.89 12.04
CA SER A 223 17.87 -6.19 11.39
C SER A 223 17.43 -6.09 9.94
N TYR A 224 17.53 -7.19 9.19
CA TYR A 224 17.12 -7.23 7.78
C TYR A 224 15.61 -6.92 7.62
N PHE A 225 14.77 -7.46 8.49
CA PHE A 225 13.37 -7.08 8.65
C PHE A 225 13.23 -6.24 9.92
N SER A 226 12.65 -5.07 9.81
CA SER A 226 12.52 -4.13 10.94
C SER A 226 11.48 -4.55 11.98
N SER A 227 10.55 -5.40 11.60
CA SER A 227 9.54 -5.93 12.52
C SER A 227 9.17 -7.38 12.17
N LEU A 228 8.75 -8.11 13.19
CA LEU A 228 8.04 -9.39 13.08
C LEU A 228 6.92 -9.43 14.12
N ALA A 229 5.77 -9.99 13.76
CA ALA A 229 4.62 -10.08 14.65
C ALA A 229 3.79 -11.33 14.35
N LEU A 230 3.17 -11.90 15.36
CA LEU A 230 2.08 -12.85 15.15
C LEU A 230 0.94 -12.16 14.38
N ASN A 231 0.26 -12.93 13.52
CA ASN A 231 -0.93 -12.43 12.85
C ASN A 231 -1.98 -11.97 13.86
N GLU A 232 -2.67 -10.88 13.56
CA GLU A 232 -3.74 -10.37 14.40
C GLU A 232 -4.88 -11.38 14.54
N VAL A 233 -5.46 -11.45 15.73
CA VAL A 233 -6.60 -12.34 16.01
C VAL A 233 -7.86 -11.72 15.45
N VAL A 234 -8.40 -12.33 14.41
CA VAL A 234 -9.69 -11.96 13.80
C VAL A 234 -10.52 -13.20 13.55
N ASP A 235 -11.67 -13.28 14.18
CA ASP A 235 -12.67 -14.33 13.91
C ASP A 235 -13.82 -13.71 13.13
N ILE A 236 -14.11 -14.27 11.97
CA ILE A 236 -15.18 -13.77 11.11
C ILE A 236 -15.83 -14.91 10.31
N GLY A 237 -17.13 -15.10 10.47
CA GLY A 237 -17.88 -16.15 9.81
C GLY A 237 -17.30 -17.53 10.08
N GLY A 238 -16.92 -18.25 9.03
CA GLY A 238 -16.28 -19.56 9.12
C GLY A 238 -14.76 -19.55 9.35
N TYR A 239 -14.14 -18.39 9.45
CA TYR A 239 -12.70 -18.25 9.75
C TYR A 239 -12.50 -18.02 11.24
N ALA A 240 -11.59 -18.81 11.84
CA ALA A 240 -11.18 -18.66 13.23
C ALA A 240 -9.66 -18.60 13.32
N SER A 241 -9.17 -17.67 14.11
CA SER A 241 -7.75 -17.55 14.44
C SER A 241 -7.32 -18.66 15.40
N THR A 242 -6.00 -18.92 15.50
CA THR A 242 -5.44 -19.88 16.46
C THR A 242 -5.82 -19.54 17.91
N ARG A 243 -6.08 -20.56 18.71
CA ARG A 243 -6.50 -20.45 20.12
C ARG A 243 -5.47 -21.04 21.08
N SER A 244 -4.57 -21.87 20.59
CA SER A 244 -3.56 -22.58 21.39
C SER A 244 -2.17 -22.38 20.81
N PRO A 245 -1.14 -22.27 21.69
CA PRO A 245 0.26 -22.23 21.23
C PRO A 245 0.70 -23.46 20.43
N ASP A 246 -0.03 -24.55 20.52
CA ASP A 246 0.23 -25.80 19.81
C ASP A 246 -0.36 -25.84 18.39
N GLU A 247 -1.10 -24.80 18.02
CA GLU A 247 -1.74 -24.68 16.69
C GLU A 247 -0.87 -23.86 15.73
N PRO A 248 -1.03 -24.10 14.42
CA PRO A 248 -0.35 -23.31 13.40
C PRO A 248 -0.72 -21.82 13.46
N VAL A 249 0.24 -20.96 13.11
CA VAL A 249 0.08 -19.51 13.09
C VAL A 249 0.83 -18.90 11.91
N LEU A 250 0.42 -17.70 11.49
CA LEU A 250 1.18 -16.86 10.58
C LEU A 250 1.98 -15.83 11.40
N VAL A 251 3.22 -15.62 10.98
CA VAL A 251 4.07 -14.52 11.41
C VAL A 251 4.25 -13.56 10.23
N HIS A 252 4.02 -12.29 10.44
CA HIS A 252 4.33 -11.24 9.49
C HIS A 252 5.67 -10.62 9.78
N MET A 253 6.46 -10.37 8.71
CA MET A 253 7.70 -9.63 8.78
C MET A 253 7.70 -8.53 7.73
N THR A 254 8.17 -7.34 8.10
CA THR A 254 8.22 -6.19 7.19
C THR A 254 9.64 -5.70 6.98
N ARG A 255 9.92 -5.33 5.74
CA ARG A 255 11.12 -4.62 5.34
C ARG A 255 10.75 -3.50 4.37
N VAL A 256 11.24 -2.30 4.64
CA VAL A 256 11.20 -1.18 3.70
C VAL A 256 12.66 -0.85 3.35
N PRO A 257 13.07 -1.05 2.10
CA PRO A 257 14.41 -0.66 1.67
C PRO A 257 14.50 0.86 1.60
N THR A 258 15.40 1.44 2.37
CA THR A 258 15.65 2.89 2.45
C THR A 258 17.07 3.21 1.99
N ALA A 259 17.31 4.48 1.69
CA ALA A 259 18.62 5.02 1.38
C ALA A 259 18.84 6.32 2.18
N PRO A 260 19.17 6.22 3.48
CA PRO A 260 19.22 7.34 4.40
C PRO A 260 20.09 8.51 3.88
N GLY A 261 19.65 9.74 4.11
CA GLY A 261 20.31 10.96 3.67
C GLY A 261 19.86 11.48 2.30
N LEU A 262 18.95 10.77 1.62
CA LEU A 262 18.36 11.22 0.36
C LEU A 262 16.91 11.68 0.56
N PRO A 263 16.37 12.54 -0.33
CA PRO A 263 14.96 12.87 -0.35
C PRO A 263 14.08 11.63 -0.53
N GLU A 264 12.89 11.63 0.06
CA GLU A 264 11.98 10.49 0.11
C GLU A 264 11.77 9.82 -1.25
N ARG A 265 11.43 10.58 -2.29
CA ARG A 265 11.18 10.01 -3.63
C ARG A 265 12.39 9.30 -4.24
N GLU A 266 13.60 9.75 -3.89
CA GLU A 266 14.83 9.09 -4.32
C GLU A 266 15.07 7.80 -3.54
N GLN A 267 14.81 7.81 -2.23
CA GLN A 267 14.84 6.60 -1.42
C GLN A 267 13.87 5.55 -1.97
N HIS A 268 12.64 5.93 -2.34
CA HIS A 268 11.67 5.02 -2.94
C HIS A 268 12.15 4.42 -4.28
N ARG A 269 12.82 5.19 -5.13
CA ARG A 269 13.37 4.68 -6.40
C ARG A 269 14.48 3.66 -6.17
N ILE A 270 15.39 3.95 -5.23
CA ILE A 270 16.47 3.04 -4.85
C ILE A 270 15.91 1.78 -4.19
N GLY A 271 14.97 1.91 -3.27
CA GLY A 271 14.31 0.79 -2.61
C GLY A 271 13.57 -0.12 -3.59
N ARG A 272 12.95 0.44 -4.62
CA ARG A 272 12.35 -0.32 -5.72
C ARG A 272 13.37 -1.19 -6.45
N GLN A 273 14.53 -0.62 -6.75
CA GLN A 273 15.61 -1.37 -7.41
C GLN A 273 16.14 -2.48 -6.51
N ASP A 274 16.29 -2.25 -5.22
CA ASP A 274 16.68 -3.28 -4.23
C ASP A 274 15.68 -4.45 -4.25
N ILE A 275 14.39 -4.17 -4.18
CA ILE A 275 13.33 -5.20 -4.21
C ILE A 275 13.38 -6.03 -5.51
N LEU A 276 13.56 -5.37 -6.66
CA LEU A 276 13.57 -6.02 -7.96
C LEU A 276 14.81 -6.90 -8.19
N SER A 277 15.96 -6.49 -7.65
CA SER A 277 17.23 -7.20 -7.81
C SER A 277 17.45 -8.30 -6.78
N THR A 278 16.70 -8.33 -5.67
CA THR A 278 16.89 -9.32 -4.60
C THR A 278 16.15 -10.63 -4.92
N SER A 279 16.86 -11.76 -4.85
CA SER A 279 16.29 -13.08 -5.11
C SER A 279 15.45 -13.60 -3.95
N PHE A 280 14.50 -14.52 -4.24
CA PHE A 280 13.73 -15.20 -3.20
C PHE A 280 14.65 -15.96 -2.22
N ALA A 281 15.68 -16.62 -2.71
CA ALA A 281 16.64 -17.35 -1.86
C ALA A 281 17.35 -16.43 -0.87
N THR A 282 17.59 -15.17 -1.23
CA THR A 282 18.15 -14.17 -0.30
C THR A 282 17.15 -13.80 0.78
N TYR A 283 15.88 -13.58 0.43
CA TYR A 283 14.84 -13.33 1.42
C TYR A 283 14.66 -14.52 2.36
N GLU A 284 14.52 -15.73 1.82
CA GLU A 284 14.33 -16.94 2.61
C GLU A 284 15.46 -17.16 3.63
N ARG A 285 16.70 -17.00 3.21
CA ARG A 285 17.87 -17.11 4.12
C ARG A 285 17.79 -16.11 5.27
N ASN A 286 17.48 -14.83 4.96
CA ASN A 286 17.37 -13.80 6.00
C ASN A 286 16.16 -14.03 6.93
N ILE A 287 15.04 -14.53 6.40
CA ILE A 287 13.86 -14.89 7.20
C ILE A 287 14.23 -15.98 8.23
N ARG A 288 14.82 -17.08 7.75
CA ARG A 288 15.20 -18.20 8.61
C ARG A 288 16.22 -17.79 9.67
N ASP A 289 17.29 -17.10 9.27
CA ASP A 289 18.34 -16.61 10.18
C ASP A 289 17.77 -15.64 11.22
N GLN A 290 16.93 -14.70 10.83
CA GLN A 290 16.37 -13.73 11.77
C GLN A 290 15.37 -14.37 12.74
N LEU A 291 14.53 -15.29 12.28
CA LEU A 291 13.60 -16.03 13.15
C LEU A 291 14.35 -16.93 14.13
N ASP A 292 15.38 -17.68 13.69
CA ASP A 292 16.21 -18.50 14.57
C ASP A 292 16.91 -17.68 15.66
N ARG A 293 17.49 -16.53 15.28
CA ARG A 293 18.15 -15.66 16.27
C ARG A 293 17.16 -15.02 17.25
N THR A 294 15.95 -14.70 16.80
CA THR A 294 14.97 -14.01 17.62
C THR A 294 14.19 -14.97 18.51
N LEU A 295 13.75 -16.10 17.96
CA LEU A 295 12.85 -17.04 18.63
C LEU A 295 13.57 -18.29 19.17
N GLY A 296 14.81 -18.55 18.76
CA GLY A 296 15.61 -19.69 19.20
C GLY A 296 15.71 -19.84 20.72
N PRO A 297 15.90 -18.77 21.51
CA PRO A 297 15.88 -18.84 22.97
C PRO A 297 14.54 -19.38 23.53
N GLY A 298 13.43 -19.29 22.81
CA GLY A 298 12.13 -19.90 23.13
C GLY A 298 11.95 -21.30 22.53
N GLY A 299 13.00 -21.93 22.01
CA GLY A 299 12.96 -23.29 21.47
C GLY A 299 12.60 -23.40 19.99
N PHE A 300 12.53 -22.30 19.24
CA PHE A 300 12.28 -22.30 17.81
C PHE A 300 13.46 -22.84 17.01
N ASP A 301 13.17 -23.57 15.92
CA ASP A 301 14.11 -24.07 14.94
C ASP A 301 13.50 -23.90 13.53
N ALA A 302 14.13 -23.07 12.69
CA ALA A 302 13.59 -22.72 11.37
C ALA A 302 13.42 -23.93 10.43
N ALA A 303 14.24 -24.97 10.59
CA ALA A 303 14.13 -26.18 9.76
C ALA A 303 12.92 -27.02 10.14
N ARG A 304 12.59 -27.06 11.43
CA ARG A 304 11.48 -27.85 11.98
C ARG A 304 10.14 -27.09 11.91
N ASP A 305 10.14 -25.81 12.24
CA ASP A 305 8.93 -25.07 12.60
C ASP A 305 8.34 -24.25 11.45
N ILE A 306 9.13 -23.87 10.44
CA ILE A 306 8.64 -23.17 9.26
C ILE A 306 8.02 -24.16 8.27
N THR A 307 6.73 -24.02 7.99
CA THR A 307 6.00 -24.88 7.03
C THR A 307 5.82 -24.23 5.66
N ALA A 308 5.76 -22.91 5.58
CA ALA A 308 5.70 -22.18 4.32
C ALA A 308 6.20 -20.73 4.47
N ILE A 309 6.68 -20.16 3.39
CA ILE A 309 7.09 -18.76 3.30
C ILE A 309 6.51 -18.15 2.03
N THR A 310 5.90 -16.97 2.18
CA THR A 310 5.55 -16.09 1.06
C THR A 310 6.25 -14.76 1.21
N VAL A 311 6.79 -14.24 0.11
CA VAL A 311 7.44 -12.92 0.06
C VAL A 311 6.70 -12.06 -0.95
N ASN A 312 5.88 -11.16 -0.45
CA ASN A 312 5.18 -10.18 -1.28
C ASN A 312 6.12 -8.99 -1.49
N ARG A 313 6.60 -8.86 -2.71
CA ARG A 313 7.47 -7.76 -3.13
C ARG A 313 6.62 -6.72 -3.84
N TRP A 314 6.42 -5.57 -3.21
CA TRP A 314 5.64 -4.49 -3.75
C TRP A 314 6.55 -3.31 -4.12
N PRO A 315 7.10 -3.30 -5.35
CA PRO A 315 7.95 -2.20 -5.81
C PRO A 315 7.16 -0.91 -6.03
N HIS A 316 5.83 -1.02 -6.11
CA HIS A 316 4.85 0.07 -6.21
C HIS A 316 3.73 -0.17 -5.19
N GLY A 317 4.06 -0.15 -3.91
CA GLY A 317 3.14 -0.41 -2.81
C GLY A 317 2.20 0.77 -2.53
N TYR A 318 2.48 1.57 -1.51
CA TYR A 318 1.61 2.68 -1.14
C TYR A 318 1.64 3.84 -2.13
N ALA A 319 0.54 4.60 -2.21
CA ALA A 319 0.55 5.90 -2.86
C ALA A 319 1.55 6.83 -2.15
N TYR A 320 2.21 7.69 -2.93
CA TYR A 320 3.03 8.75 -2.36
C TYR A 320 2.12 9.80 -1.72
N GLU A 321 2.38 10.09 -0.48
CA GLU A 321 1.81 11.24 0.23
C GLU A 321 2.85 12.35 0.27
N TYR A 322 2.40 13.61 0.19
CA TYR A 322 3.34 14.72 0.20
C TYR A 322 4.06 14.83 1.53
N ASN A 323 5.37 15.04 1.44
CA ASN A 323 6.24 15.15 2.60
C ASN A 323 6.68 16.62 2.76
N PRO A 324 6.28 17.31 3.82
CA PRO A 324 6.59 18.73 4.01
C PRO A 324 8.08 19.06 4.15
N LEU A 325 8.96 18.06 4.19
CA LEU A 325 10.42 18.28 4.13
C LEU A 325 10.92 18.50 2.70
N PHE A 326 10.24 17.94 1.69
CA PHE A 326 10.76 17.86 0.32
C PHE A 326 9.80 18.36 -0.73
N ASP A 327 8.53 18.47 -0.41
CA ASP A 327 7.50 18.92 -1.32
C ASP A 327 7.08 20.35 -0.99
N PRO A 328 6.85 21.21 -1.99
CA PRO A 328 6.32 22.55 -1.75
C PRO A 328 4.84 22.51 -1.40
N ASP A 329 4.38 23.58 -0.76
CA ASP A 329 2.95 23.83 -0.62
C ASP A 329 2.41 24.31 -1.97
N TRP A 330 1.51 23.54 -2.57
CA TRP A 330 0.83 23.93 -3.79
C TRP A 330 -0.47 24.67 -3.48
N PRO A 331 -0.80 25.72 -4.25
CA PRO A 331 -2.16 26.24 -4.25
C PRO A 331 -3.18 25.17 -4.65
N PRO A 332 -4.46 25.30 -4.22
CA PRO A 332 -5.52 24.38 -4.63
C PRO A 332 -5.61 24.27 -6.17
N GLY A 333 -5.69 23.04 -6.68
CA GLY A 333 -5.72 22.73 -8.12
C GLY A 333 -4.35 22.66 -8.80
N GLU A 334 -3.26 22.95 -8.09
CA GLU A 334 -1.89 22.93 -8.65
C GLU A 334 -1.04 21.76 -8.14
N ALA A 335 -1.49 21.03 -7.14
CA ALA A 335 -0.77 19.86 -6.68
C ALA A 335 -0.68 18.79 -7.78
N PRO A 336 0.44 18.06 -7.89
CA PRO A 336 0.64 17.07 -8.94
C PRO A 336 -0.48 16.02 -9.04
N HIS A 337 -1.04 15.55 -7.93
CA HIS A 337 -2.15 14.60 -7.97
C HIS A 337 -3.43 15.23 -8.55
N GLU A 338 -3.69 16.52 -8.30
CA GLU A 338 -4.86 17.24 -8.82
C GLU A 338 -4.76 17.49 -10.33
N ILE A 339 -3.58 17.93 -10.78
CA ILE A 339 -3.29 18.10 -12.21
C ILE A 339 -3.35 16.73 -12.91
N GLY A 340 -2.74 15.71 -12.31
CA GLY A 340 -2.64 14.36 -12.87
C GLY A 340 -4.00 13.67 -13.02
N ARG A 341 -4.91 13.86 -12.06
CA ARG A 341 -6.24 13.23 -12.07
C ARG A 341 -7.26 13.96 -12.92
N ALA A 342 -6.93 15.14 -13.45
CA ALA A 342 -7.86 15.93 -14.25
C ALA A 342 -8.39 15.12 -15.44
N ARG A 343 -9.71 15.19 -15.66
CA ARG A 343 -10.36 14.53 -16.79
C ARG A 343 -9.77 15.00 -18.12
N PHE A 344 -9.50 14.07 -19.03
CA PHE A 344 -9.07 14.33 -20.38
C PHE A 344 -10.06 13.74 -21.39
N GLY A 345 -10.92 14.57 -21.97
CA GLY A 345 -11.98 14.12 -22.86
C GLY A 345 -12.89 13.07 -22.21
N ARG A 346 -12.85 11.83 -22.72
CA ARG A 346 -13.60 10.68 -22.22
C ARG A 346 -12.79 9.75 -21.29
N ILE A 347 -11.62 10.19 -20.85
CA ILE A 347 -10.74 9.46 -19.99
C ILE A 347 -10.69 10.17 -18.64
N ALA A 348 -10.95 9.43 -17.55
CA ALA A 348 -10.76 9.87 -16.18
C ALA A 348 -9.71 9.00 -15.49
N VAL A 349 -9.07 9.53 -14.45
CA VAL A 349 -8.05 8.84 -13.66
C VAL A 349 -8.60 8.60 -12.25
N ALA A 350 -8.52 7.38 -11.74
CA ALA A 350 -8.92 7.03 -10.38
C ALA A 350 -7.83 6.16 -9.75
N ASN A 351 -7.86 5.97 -8.49
CA ASN A 351 -7.06 5.17 -7.57
C ASN A 351 -6.52 6.04 -6.41
N SER A 352 -5.81 5.43 -5.46
CA SER A 352 -5.23 6.12 -4.30
C SER A 352 -4.18 7.18 -4.69
N ASP A 353 -3.39 6.97 -5.75
CA ASP A 353 -2.41 7.98 -6.23
C ASP A 353 -3.11 9.28 -6.66
N ALA A 354 -4.35 9.20 -7.15
CA ALA A 354 -5.14 10.36 -7.54
C ALA A 354 -5.64 11.19 -6.34
N ALA A 355 -5.54 10.66 -5.13
CA ALA A 355 -5.80 11.35 -3.87
C ALA A 355 -4.52 11.78 -3.16
N ALA A 356 -3.34 11.32 -3.59
CA ALA A 356 -2.10 11.40 -2.83
C ALA A 356 -2.25 10.84 -1.40
N ALA A 357 -3.01 9.74 -1.25
CA ALA A 357 -3.30 9.10 0.03
C ALA A 357 -3.36 7.58 -0.13
N ALA A 358 -2.69 6.83 0.73
CA ALA A 358 -2.44 5.40 0.60
C ALA A 358 -3.57 4.51 1.17
N TYR A 359 -4.82 4.96 1.14
CA TYR A 359 -5.96 4.33 1.80
C TYR A 359 -7.05 3.85 0.83
N THR A 360 -7.81 2.84 1.27
CA THR A 360 -8.88 2.23 0.47
C THR A 360 -10.05 3.19 0.26
N ASP A 361 -10.44 3.94 1.29
CA ASP A 361 -11.47 4.98 1.23
C ASP A 361 -11.08 6.08 0.23
N ALA A 362 -9.84 6.56 0.27
CA ALA A 362 -9.33 7.52 -0.70
C ALA A 362 -9.43 6.99 -2.14
N ALA A 363 -9.14 5.71 -2.38
CA ALA A 363 -9.31 5.09 -3.70
C ALA A 363 -10.79 5.03 -4.13
N ILE A 364 -11.71 4.75 -3.20
CA ILE A 364 -13.15 4.71 -3.45
C ILE A 364 -13.68 6.11 -3.79
N ASP A 365 -13.26 7.14 -3.06
CA ASP A 365 -13.63 8.53 -3.32
C ASP A 365 -13.17 8.99 -4.71
N GLN A 366 -11.94 8.61 -5.10
CA GLN A 366 -11.44 8.91 -6.43
C GLN A 366 -12.19 8.16 -7.54
N ALA A 367 -12.65 6.94 -7.28
CA ALA A 367 -13.50 6.21 -8.22
C ALA A 367 -14.86 6.90 -8.39
N HIS A 368 -15.48 7.34 -7.30
CA HIS A 368 -16.73 8.10 -7.33
C HIS A 368 -16.57 9.41 -8.11
N ARG A 369 -15.53 10.22 -7.82
CA ARG A 369 -15.21 11.45 -8.54
C ARG A 369 -15.02 11.21 -10.05
N ALA A 370 -14.22 10.21 -10.42
CA ALA A 370 -13.93 9.91 -11.84
C ALA A 370 -15.20 9.53 -12.62
N VAL A 371 -16.12 8.79 -11.99
CA VAL A 371 -17.40 8.43 -12.60
C VAL A 371 -18.30 9.66 -12.73
N ALA A 372 -18.41 10.48 -11.68
CA ALA A 372 -19.19 11.73 -11.72
C ALA A 372 -18.72 12.66 -12.84
N GLU A 373 -17.40 12.87 -12.97
CA GLU A 373 -16.82 13.67 -14.05
C GLU A 373 -17.19 13.14 -15.46
N LEU A 374 -17.21 11.82 -15.65
CA LEU A 374 -17.56 11.22 -16.94
C LEU A 374 -19.05 11.29 -17.26
N LEU A 375 -19.90 11.29 -16.23
CA LEU A 375 -21.36 11.42 -16.38
C LEU A 375 -21.82 12.88 -16.50
N GLY A 376 -20.96 13.84 -16.19
CA GLY A 376 -21.30 15.27 -16.19
C GLY A 376 -22.12 15.68 -14.97
N ALA A 377 -21.95 14.96 -13.86
CA ALA A 377 -22.64 15.18 -12.58
C ALA A 377 -21.79 16.06 -11.64
#